data_67a83b196b1837041dd2a11f05540058
#
_entry.id   67a83b196b1837041dd2a11f05540058
#
_cell.length_a   1.000
_cell.length_b   1.000
_cell.length_c   1.000
_cell.angle_alpha   90.00
_cell.angle_beta   90.00
_cell.angle_gamma   90.00
#
_symmetry.space_group_name_H-M   'P 1'
#
loop_
_entity.id
_entity.type
_entity.pdbx_description
1 polymer ?
#
loop_
_entity_poly.entity_id
_entity_poly.type
_entity_poly.pdbx_seq_one_letter_code
_entity_poly.pdbx_strand_id
1 'polypeptide(L)'
;MGLWFEEGAEERQVLGPFREFLKAEVAPGAAERDRTGAFPWDLVRKLAEFGVFGALVPEAYGGAGLSTRLFARMVEAIAYYDGALALTVASHNSLATGHILLAGSEAQKEAFLPKLASGEALGAWGLTEPGSGSDAA
;
A
#
# COMPACT_ATOMS: atom_id res chain seq x y z
N MET A 1 -15.29 19.17 -16.34
CA MET A 1 -14.75 18.72 -15.03
C MET A 1 -15.24 17.30 -14.85
N GLY A 2 -14.38 16.29 -15.14
CA GLY A 2 -14.74 14.87 -15.02
C GLY A 2 -15.13 14.55 -13.57
N LEU A 3 -16.05 13.60 -13.40
CA LEU A 3 -16.39 13.09 -12.08
C LEU A 3 -15.12 12.47 -11.48
N TRP A 4 -14.89 12.70 -10.18
CA TRP A 4 -13.64 12.26 -9.51
C TRP A 4 -13.39 10.74 -9.60
N PHE A 5 -14.41 9.95 -9.91
CA PHE A 5 -14.35 8.50 -10.11
C PHE A 5 -14.08 8.10 -11.58
N GLU A 6 -14.06 9.04 -12.55
CA GLU A 6 -13.66 8.74 -13.92
C GLU A 6 -12.13 8.60 -14.00
N GLU A 7 -11.68 7.48 -14.54
CA GLU A 7 -10.26 7.22 -14.72
C GLU A 7 -9.69 7.99 -15.91
N GLY A 8 -8.61 8.73 -15.67
CA GLY A 8 -7.81 9.33 -16.73
C GLY A 8 -7.06 8.29 -17.58
N ALA A 9 -6.52 8.71 -18.70
CA ALA A 9 -5.76 7.81 -19.58
C ALA A 9 -4.54 7.19 -18.87
N GLU A 10 -3.80 8.00 -18.12
CA GLU A 10 -2.63 7.56 -17.33
C GLU A 10 -3.03 6.56 -16.23
N GLU A 11 -4.12 6.85 -15.51
CA GLU A 11 -4.62 5.93 -14.48
C GLU A 11 -5.00 4.56 -15.09
N ARG A 12 -5.65 4.55 -16.26
CA ARG A 12 -5.98 3.31 -16.95
C ARG A 12 -4.77 2.49 -17.37
N GLN A 13 -3.67 3.15 -17.76
CA GLN A 13 -2.43 2.45 -18.11
C GLN A 13 -1.81 1.73 -16.91
N VAL A 14 -1.91 2.30 -15.73
CA VAL A 14 -1.41 1.68 -14.49
C VAL A 14 -2.42 0.64 -13.96
N LEU A 15 -3.69 1.02 -13.87
CA LEU A 15 -4.72 0.17 -13.23
C LEU A 15 -5.14 -1.03 -14.09
N GLY A 16 -5.02 -0.94 -15.40
CA GLY A 16 -5.39 -2.05 -16.30
C GLY A 16 -4.59 -3.32 -16.00
N PRO A 17 -3.27 -3.32 -16.23
CA PRO A 17 -2.40 -4.47 -15.93
C PRO A 17 -2.47 -4.89 -14.45
N PHE A 18 -2.60 -3.93 -13.54
CA PHE A 18 -2.72 -4.20 -12.12
C PHE A 18 -3.97 -5.00 -11.77
N ARG A 19 -5.14 -4.64 -12.33
CA ARG A 19 -6.40 -5.38 -12.12
C ARG A 19 -6.35 -6.79 -12.70
N GLU A 20 -5.73 -6.96 -13.86
CA GLU A 20 -5.56 -8.30 -14.45
C GLU A 20 -4.68 -9.18 -13.55
N PHE A 21 -3.61 -8.65 -13.01
CA PHE A 21 -2.79 -9.33 -12.01
C PHE A 21 -3.61 -9.72 -10.77
N LEU A 22 -4.36 -8.79 -10.19
CA LEU A 22 -5.17 -9.05 -9.01
C LEU A 22 -6.21 -10.15 -9.25
N LYS A 23 -6.85 -10.13 -10.40
CA LYS A 23 -7.82 -11.16 -10.81
C LYS A 23 -7.17 -12.54 -10.95
N ALA A 24 -5.97 -12.60 -11.52
CA ALA A 24 -5.27 -13.85 -11.77
C ALA A 24 -4.63 -14.45 -10.51
N GLU A 25 -4.00 -13.60 -9.68
CA GLU A 25 -3.14 -14.05 -8.60
C GLU A 25 -3.76 -13.89 -7.19
N VAL A 26 -4.53 -12.84 -6.97
CA VAL A 26 -5.08 -12.54 -5.64
C VAL A 26 -6.45 -13.18 -5.43
N ALA A 27 -7.33 -13.06 -6.41
CA ALA A 27 -8.71 -13.53 -6.29
C ALA A 27 -8.83 -15.04 -5.96
N PRO A 28 -8.08 -15.97 -6.59
CA PRO A 28 -8.30 -17.40 -6.39
C PRO A 28 -8.07 -17.88 -4.95
N GLY A 29 -7.17 -17.23 -4.20
CA GLY A 29 -6.85 -17.64 -2.83
C GLY A 29 -7.52 -16.82 -1.73
N ALA A 30 -8.33 -15.80 -2.06
CA ALA A 30 -8.84 -14.84 -1.08
C ALA A 30 -9.69 -15.50 0.02
N ALA A 31 -10.66 -16.33 -0.35
CA ALA A 31 -11.54 -17.02 0.60
C ALA A 31 -10.76 -17.98 1.52
N GLU A 32 -9.72 -18.64 1.02
CA GLU A 32 -8.90 -19.54 1.84
C GLU A 32 -8.03 -18.76 2.81
N ARG A 33 -7.45 -17.64 2.40
CA ARG A 33 -6.69 -16.74 3.29
C ARG A 33 -7.58 -16.21 4.41
N ASP A 34 -8.80 -15.78 4.09
CA ASP A 34 -9.77 -15.29 5.07
C ASP A 34 -10.12 -16.39 6.09
N ARG A 35 -10.37 -17.60 5.61
CA ARG A 35 -10.71 -18.75 6.47
C ARG A 35 -9.58 -19.20 7.38
N THR A 36 -8.33 -19.15 6.90
CA THR A 36 -7.15 -19.70 7.63
C THR A 36 -6.39 -18.64 8.41
N GLY A 37 -6.55 -17.35 8.08
CA GLY A 37 -5.72 -16.27 8.59
C GLY A 37 -4.26 -16.31 8.09
N ALA A 38 -3.97 -17.09 7.05
CA ALA A 38 -2.63 -17.19 6.51
C ALA A 38 -2.18 -15.89 5.85
N PHE A 39 -1.03 -15.36 6.29
CA PHE A 39 -0.49 -14.13 5.72
C PHE A 39 0.20 -14.40 4.37
N PRO A 40 -0.19 -13.72 3.29
CA PRO A 40 0.24 -14.03 1.93
C PRO A 40 1.56 -13.37 1.54
N TRP A 41 2.68 -13.80 2.11
CA TRP A 41 4.01 -13.25 1.82
C TRP A 41 4.41 -13.32 0.34
N ASP A 42 3.95 -14.31 -0.39
CA ASP A 42 4.15 -14.46 -1.83
C ASP A 42 3.45 -13.35 -2.61
N LEU A 43 2.21 -13.01 -2.26
CA LEU A 43 1.47 -11.90 -2.86
C LEU A 43 2.07 -10.55 -2.50
N VAL A 44 2.57 -10.39 -1.26
CA VAL A 44 3.29 -9.17 -0.86
C VAL A 44 4.49 -8.93 -1.77
N ARG A 45 5.30 -9.96 -2.02
CA ARG A 45 6.45 -9.86 -2.94
C ARG A 45 6.04 -9.51 -4.36
N LYS A 46 5.00 -10.15 -4.90
CA LYS A 46 4.46 -9.84 -6.22
C LYS A 46 3.89 -8.43 -6.33
N LEU A 47 3.19 -7.96 -5.30
CA LEU A 47 2.68 -6.58 -5.24
C LEU A 47 3.81 -5.55 -5.16
N ALA A 48 4.92 -5.89 -4.52
CA ALA A 48 6.10 -5.03 -4.49
C ALA A 48 6.66 -4.74 -5.89
N GLU A 49 6.60 -5.70 -6.82
CA GLU A 49 7.01 -5.53 -8.22
C GLU A 49 6.18 -4.48 -8.97
N PHE A 50 4.94 -4.24 -8.54
CA PHE A 50 4.09 -3.15 -9.04
C PHE A 50 4.37 -1.81 -8.36
N GLY A 51 5.33 -1.73 -7.45
CA GLY A 51 5.66 -0.51 -6.71
C GLY A 51 4.59 -0.06 -5.71
N VAL A 52 3.65 -0.94 -5.34
CA VAL A 52 2.52 -0.62 -4.47
C VAL A 52 2.95 -0.17 -3.09
N PHE A 53 4.02 -0.75 -2.54
CA PHE A 53 4.54 -0.39 -1.21
C PHE A 53 5.29 0.94 -1.18
N GLY A 54 5.83 1.38 -2.32
CA GLY A 54 6.46 2.68 -2.49
C GLY A 54 5.58 3.71 -3.22
N ALA A 55 4.28 3.45 -3.36
CA ALA A 55 3.40 4.24 -4.20
C ALA A 55 3.44 5.74 -3.87
N LEU A 56 3.40 6.11 -2.60
CA LEU A 56 3.39 7.50 -2.13
C LEU A 56 4.79 8.03 -1.78
N VAL A 57 5.81 7.19 -1.78
CA VAL A 57 7.19 7.57 -1.47
C VAL A 57 7.80 8.27 -2.69
N PRO A 58 8.48 9.42 -2.51
CA PRO A 58 9.19 10.08 -3.61
C PRO A 58 10.26 9.19 -4.24
N GLU A 59 10.52 9.40 -5.53
CA GLU A 59 11.57 8.69 -6.29
C GLU A 59 12.95 8.82 -5.64
N ALA A 60 13.25 9.96 -4.99
CA ALA A 60 14.50 10.18 -4.26
C ALA A 60 14.78 9.12 -3.17
N TYR A 61 13.73 8.46 -2.66
CA TYR A 61 13.84 7.38 -1.67
C TYR A 61 13.43 6.02 -2.24
N GLY A 62 13.44 5.89 -3.58
CA GLY A 62 13.13 4.62 -4.27
C GLY A 62 11.64 4.31 -4.42
N GLY A 63 10.75 5.26 -4.18
CA GLY A 63 9.32 5.13 -4.39
C GLY A 63 8.87 5.50 -5.81
N ALA A 64 7.58 5.41 -6.06
CA ALA A 64 6.96 5.73 -7.34
C ALA A 64 6.39 7.15 -7.42
N GLY A 65 6.29 7.88 -6.31
CA GLY A 65 5.79 9.26 -6.25
C GLY A 65 4.38 9.45 -6.81
N LEU A 66 3.52 8.43 -6.72
CA LEU A 66 2.18 8.46 -7.28
C LEU A 66 1.29 9.44 -6.52
N SER A 67 0.26 9.92 -7.20
CA SER A 67 -0.77 10.71 -6.53
C SER A 67 -1.55 9.86 -5.52
N THR A 68 -2.01 10.49 -4.42
CA THR A 68 -2.89 9.86 -3.45
C THR A 68 -4.16 9.28 -4.09
N ARG A 69 -4.67 9.93 -5.14
CA ARG A 69 -5.81 9.46 -5.90
C ARG A 69 -5.53 8.12 -6.58
N LEU A 70 -4.41 8.01 -7.30
CA LEU A 70 -4.05 6.76 -7.98
C LEU A 70 -3.79 5.64 -6.97
N PHE A 71 -3.09 5.95 -5.88
CA PHE A 71 -2.89 5.00 -4.79
C PHE A 71 -4.22 4.51 -4.19
N ALA A 72 -5.18 5.41 -3.92
CA ALA A 72 -6.50 5.03 -3.42
C ALA A 72 -7.23 4.07 -4.39
N ARG A 73 -7.11 4.28 -5.71
CA ARG A 73 -7.65 3.38 -6.74
C ARG A 73 -6.96 2.02 -6.76
N MET A 74 -5.65 1.98 -6.49
CA MET A 74 -4.94 0.71 -6.36
C MET A 74 -5.42 -0.07 -5.12
N VAL A 75 -5.59 0.61 -3.98
CA VAL A 75 -6.13 0.01 -2.76
C VAL A 75 -7.57 -0.50 -2.98
N GLU A 76 -8.43 0.30 -3.64
CA GLU A 76 -9.79 -0.12 -4.04
C GLU A 76 -9.77 -1.40 -4.88
N ALA A 77 -8.88 -1.45 -5.87
CA ALA A 77 -8.75 -2.62 -6.74
C ALA A 77 -8.31 -3.89 -5.97
N ILE A 78 -7.38 -3.75 -5.02
CA ILE A 78 -6.98 -4.87 -4.14
C ILE A 78 -8.17 -5.29 -3.27
N ALA A 79 -8.85 -4.33 -2.63
CA ALA A 79 -9.96 -4.57 -1.71
C ALA A 79 -11.15 -5.29 -2.36
N TYR A 80 -11.33 -5.11 -3.67
CA TYR A 80 -12.35 -5.83 -4.43
C TYR A 80 -12.19 -7.36 -4.35
N TYR A 81 -10.96 -7.85 -4.23
CA TYR A 81 -10.64 -9.28 -4.14
C TYR A 81 -10.25 -9.72 -2.74
N ASP A 82 -9.49 -8.90 -2.00
CA ASP A 82 -8.94 -9.24 -0.69
C ASP A 82 -8.82 -7.98 0.19
N GLY A 83 -9.79 -7.80 1.08
CA GLY A 83 -9.85 -6.66 1.98
C GLY A 83 -8.71 -6.62 3.00
N ALA A 84 -8.24 -7.77 3.48
CA ALA A 84 -7.14 -7.85 4.45
C ALA A 84 -5.81 -7.45 3.80
N LEU A 85 -5.58 -7.90 2.56
CA LEU A 85 -4.40 -7.51 1.79
C LEU A 85 -4.42 -6.02 1.46
N ALA A 86 -5.59 -5.47 1.09
CA ALA A 86 -5.76 -4.04 0.86
C ALA A 86 -5.44 -3.22 2.12
N LEU A 87 -5.89 -3.67 3.29
CA LEU A 87 -5.59 -3.02 4.57
C LEU A 87 -4.10 -3.06 4.88
N THR A 88 -3.43 -4.17 4.57
CA THR A 88 -1.96 -4.29 4.71
C THR A 88 -1.24 -3.23 3.89
N VAL A 89 -1.61 -3.08 2.61
CA VAL A 89 -1.03 -2.08 1.70
C VAL A 89 -1.34 -0.64 2.16
N ALA A 90 -2.59 -0.38 2.54
CA ALA A 90 -3.01 0.94 3.00
C ALA A 90 -2.29 1.35 4.29
N SER A 91 -2.21 0.46 5.28
CA SER A 91 -1.54 0.71 6.56
C SER A 91 -0.04 0.93 6.39
N HIS A 92 0.60 0.13 5.55
CA HIS A 92 2.00 0.28 5.22
C HIS A 92 2.30 1.68 4.66
N ASN A 93 1.58 2.10 3.62
CA ASN A 93 1.84 3.39 2.95
C ASN A 93 1.42 4.59 3.79
N SER A 94 0.20 4.58 4.34
CA SER A 94 -0.35 5.77 4.98
C SER A 94 0.03 5.88 6.46
N LEU A 95 0.05 4.78 7.21
CA LEU A 95 0.31 4.85 8.65
C LEU A 95 1.80 4.74 8.98
N ALA A 96 2.51 3.74 8.47
CA ALA A 96 3.92 3.58 8.81
C ALA A 96 4.83 4.47 7.95
N THR A 97 4.84 4.24 6.63
CA THR A 97 5.72 4.94 5.69
C THR A 97 5.39 6.44 5.62
N GLY A 98 4.10 6.78 5.62
CA GLY A 98 3.64 8.16 5.59
C GLY A 98 4.11 8.98 6.79
N HIS A 99 4.13 8.41 7.99
CA HIS A 99 4.64 9.11 9.18
C HIS A 99 6.14 9.38 9.11
N ILE A 100 6.93 8.41 8.63
CA ILE A 100 8.37 8.59 8.42
C ILE A 100 8.60 9.69 7.37
N LEU A 101 7.84 9.68 6.29
CA LEU A 101 7.96 10.68 5.23
C LEU A 101 7.61 12.09 5.72
N LEU A 102 6.57 12.25 6.54
CA LEU A 102 6.09 13.54 7.01
C LEU A 102 6.88 14.09 8.19
N ALA A 103 7.27 13.25 9.14
CA ALA A 103 7.83 13.66 10.42
C ALA A 103 9.24 13.14 10.71
N GLY A 104 9.76 12.21 9.89
CA GLY A 104 11.12 11.69 10.06
C GLY A 104 12.20 12.72 9.70
N SER A 105 13.34 12.66 10.39
CA SER A 105 14.55 13.37 9.96
C SER A 105 15.05 12.81 8.62
N GLU A 106 15.89 13.57 7.90
CA GLU A 106 16.47 13.08 6.64
C GLU A 106 17.22 11.76 6.82
N ALA A 107 18.00 11.63 7.90
CA ALA A 107 18.69 10.38 8.22
C ALA A 107 17.74 9.19 8.45
N GLN A 108 16.56 9.43 9.05
CA GLN A 108 15.53 8.39 9.19
C GLN A 108 14.87 8.06 7.87
N LYS A 109 14.58 9.06 7.03
CA LYS A 109 14.01 8.82 5.69
C LYS A 109 14.97 8.01 4.83
N GLU A 110 16.24 8.38 4.78
CA GLU A 110 17.27 7.64 4.04
C GLU A 110 17.47 6.20 4.55
N ALA A 111 17.36 5.99 5.87
CA ALA A 111 17.56 4.67 6.48
C ALA A 111 16.36 3.72 6.26
N PHE A 112 15.14 4.22 6.27
CA PHE A 112 13.94 3.37 6.31
C PHE A 112 13.13 3.37 5.00
N LEU A 113 12.97 4.54 4.34
CA LEU A 113 12.06 4.63 3.19
C LEU A 113 12.45 3.72 2.02
N PRO A 114 13.73 3.53 1.64
CA PRO A 114 14.07 2.64 0.53
C PRO A 114 13.61 1.19 0.75
N LYS A 115 13.79 0.66 1.97
CA LYS A 115 13.37 -0.72 2.30
C LYS A 115 11.86 -0.88 2.37
N LEU A 116 11.17 0.15 2.84
CA LEU A 116 9.72 0.18 2.87
C LEU A 116 9.16 0.32 1.45
N ALA A 117 9.73 1.22 0.64
CA ALA A 117 9.28 1.45 -0.73
C ALA A 117 9.46 0.24 -1.64
N SER A 118 10.55 -0.52 -1.46
CA SER A 118 10.80 -1.76 -2.21
C SER A 118 9.96 -2.95 -1.75
N GLY A 119 9.29 -2.86 -0.60
CA GLY A 119 8.59 -3.99 0.01
C GLY A 119 9.52 -5.03 0.67
N GLU A 120 10.82 -4.74 0.79
CA GLU A 120 11.77 -5.56 1.56
C GLU A 120 11.34 -5.66 3.03
N ALA A 121 10.79 -4.58 3.56
CA ALA A 121 10.22 -4.52 4.89
C ALA A 121 8.77 -4.02 4.84
N LEU A 122 7.90 -4.61 5.64
CA LEU A 122 6.56 -4.10 5.87
C LEU A 122 6.55 -3.17 7.09
N GLY A 123 6.03 -1.97 6.89
CA GLY A 123 5.76 -1.04 7.97
C GLY A 123 4.46 -1.39 8.68
N ALA A 124 4.47 -1.26 9.99
CA ALA A 124 3.31 -1.40 10.85
C ALA A 124 3.22 -0.22 11.82
N TRP A 125 2.02 0.04 12.34
CA TRP A 125 1.80 1.11 13.29
C TRP A 125 1.10 0.62 14.54
N GLY A 126 1.73 0.87 15.70
CA GLY A 126 1.15 0.67 17.01
C GLY A 126 0.84 2.02 17.63
N LEU A 127 -0.45 2.37 17.72
CA LEU A 127 -0.91 3.64 18.30
C LEU A 127 -1.29 3.50 19.76
N THR A 128 -2.09 2.48 20.08
CA THR A 128 -2.71 2.31 21.39
C THR A 128 -1.69 1.94 22.46
N GLU A 129 -1.69 2.70 23.53
CA GLU A 129 -0.93 2.46 24.76
C GLU A 129 -1.89 2.21 25.93
N PRO A 130 -1.43 1.71 27.10
CA PRO A 130 -2.34 1.44 28.24
C PRO A 130 -3.19 2.63 28.68
N GLY A 131 -2.69 3.85 28.52
CA GLY A 131 -3.39 5.08 28.91
C GLY A 131 -3.94 5.92 27.77
N SER A 132 -3.73 5.52 26.52
CA SER A 132 -4.04 6.35 25.33
C SER A 132 -4.36 5.48 24.11
N GLY A 133 -5.39 5.84 23.38
CA GLY A 133 -5.80 5.12 22.18
C GLY A 133 -6.51 6.08 21.23
N SER A 134 -7.83 6.18 21.30
CA SER A 134 -8.61 7.12 20.49
C SER A 134 -8.25 8.58 20.80
N ASP A 135 -7.88 8.87 22.03
CA ASP A 135 -7.30 10.14 22.48
C ASP A 135 -5.78 9.96 22.57
N ALA A 136 -5.12 10.18 21.44
CA ALA A 136 -3.67 9.99 21.29
C ALA A 136 -2.88 11.31 21.34
N ALA A 137 -3.53 12.42 21.59
CA ALA A 137 -2.93 13.77 21.66
C ALA A 137 -2.40 14.10 23.05
#